data_b0440b4f492f368bd4314d032d95cbb2
#
_entry.id   b0440b4f492f368bd4314d032d95cbb2
#
_cell.length_a   1.000
_cell.length_b   1.000
_cell.length_c   1.000
_cell.angle_alpha   90.00
_cell.angle_beta   90.00
_cell.angle_gamma   90.00
#
_symmetry.space_group_name_H-M   'P 1'
#
loop_
_entity.id
_entity.type
_entity.pdbx_description
1 polymer ?
#
loop_
_entity_poly.entity_id
_entity_poly.type
_entity_poly.pdbx_seq_one_letter_code
_entity_poly.pdbx_strand_id
1 'polypeptide(L)'
;YVQVENEVGSDDDRVVIVHQDRSNQQPPDVNITDPVADPFVSQHQNINVSAMLLRVNSRSDITLKFNNKTISNFTFDPVTKLLEVNLNLEPGKNNVFVKGKNNFGSDQDVTVIEFQQAQLLSPPIIDITYPQENTFSTSNNLLSIRGTIKHVDKYENATAYLNNVASRQFLFNPMSQNFQCQVQLLPGINTFNIQAYNSIG
;
A
#
# COMPACT_ATOMS: atom_id res chain seq x y z
N TYR A 1 57.63 -25.93 12.65
CA TYR A 1 59.05 -26.17 12.98
C TYR A 1 59.24 -27.67 13.11
N VAL A 2 60.16 -28.20 12.36
CA VAL A 2 60.65 -29.60 12.47
C VAL A 2 62.14 -29.57 12.63
N GLN A 3 62.64 -30.20 13.67
CA GLN A 3 64.06 -30.32 13.94
C GLN A 3 64.43 -31.82 13.92
N VAL A 4 65.51 -32.11 13.26
CA VAL A 4 66.13 -33.48 13.21
C VAL A 4 67.57 -33.38 13.67
N GLU A 5 67.96 -34.28 14.58
CA GLU A 5 69.31 -34.31 15.17
C GLU A 5 69.89 -35.72 15.08
N ASN A 6 71.17 -35.81 14.79
CA ASN A 6 71.95 -37.06 14.88
C ASN A 6 73.31 -36.77 15.55
N GLU A 7 74.19 -37.78 15.64
CA GLU A 7 75.48 -37.66 16.32
C GLU A 7 76.51 -36.69 15.65
N VAL A 8 76.16 -36.19 14.44
CA VAL A 8 77.04 -35.32 13.65
C VAL A 8 76.54 -33.91 13.54
N GLY A 9 75.25 -33.68 13.80
CA GLY A 9 74.64 -32.36 13.72
C GLY A 9 73.10 -32.36 13.73
N SER A 10 72.53 -31.17 13.72
CA SER A 10 71.06 -30.94 13.62
C SER A 10 70.72 -30.06 12.42
N ASP A 11 69.65 -30.33 11.79
CA ASP A 11 69.06 -29.48 10.74
C ASP A 11 67.62 -29.13 11.09
N ASP A 12 67.18 -27.95 10.75
CA ASP A 12 65.81 -27.51 10.97
C ASP A 12 65.23 -26.81 9.73
N ASP A 13 64.01 -27.05 9.46
CA ASP A 13 63.24 -26.33 8.44
C ASP A 13 62.00 -25.69 9.02
N ARG A 14 61.63 -24.56 8.48
CA ARG A 14 60.47 -23.76 8.95
C ARG A 14 59.66 -23.29 7.78
N VAL A 15 58.39 -23.61 7.79
CA VAL A 15 57.39 -22.99 6.90
C VAL A 15 56.52 -22.02 7.70
N VAL A 16 56.29 -20.83 7.16
CA VAL A 16 55.33 -19.88 7.68
C VAL A 16 54.09 -19.93 6.76
N ILE A 17 52.99 -20.36 7.31
CA ILE A 17 51.69 -20.41 6.61
C ILE A 17 50.90 -19.22 7.07
N VAL A 18 50.58 -18.31 6.15
CA VAL A 18 49.68 -17.18 6.40
C VAL A 18 48.33 -17.49 5.78
N HIS A 19 47.33 -17.71 6.60
CA HIS A 19 45.95 -17.79 6.17
C HIS A 19 45.41 -16.35 6.05
N GLN A 20 45.08 -15.93 4.82
CA GLN A 20 44.41 -14.66 4.58
C GLN A 20 42.90 -14.90 4.54
N ASP A 21 42.18 -14.38 5.53
CA ASP A 21 40.73 -14.31 5.49
C ASP A 21 40.32 -13.28 4.44
N ARG A 22 39.72 -13.75 3.33
CA ARG A 22 39.19 -12.91 2.26
C ARG A 22 37.70 -12.70 2.33
N SER A 23 37.06 -13.08 3.41
CA SER A 23 35.60 -12.92 3.60
C SER A 23 35.14 -11.48 3.45
N ASN A 24 36.00 -10.51 3.77
CA ASN A 24 35.73 -9.08 3.61
C ASN A 24 36.17 -8.49 2.25
N GLN A 25 36.76 -9.32 1.35
CA GLN A 25 37.17 -8.89 0.01
C GLN A 25 36.13 -9.24 -1.05
N GLN A 26 34.86 -9.05 -0.72
CA GLN A 26 33.71 -9.29 -1.60
C GLN A 26 32.87 -8.02 -1.70
N PRO A 27 32.08 -7.87 -2.80
CA PRO A 27 31.08 -6.82 -2.90
C PRO A 27 30.10 -6.91 -1.74
N PRO A 28 29.34 -5.84 -1.47
CA PRO A 28 28.22 -5.90 -0.55
C PRO A 28 27.23 -7.01 -0.91
N ASP A 29 26.39 -7.34 0.06
CA ASP A 29 25.20 -8.16 -0.12
C ASP A 29 24.05 -7.38 0.55
N VAL A 30 23.09 -6.92 -0.25
CA VAL A 30 22.01 -6.04 0.15
C VAL A 30 20.69 -6.79 0.01
N ASN A 31 19.95 -6.87 1.11
CA ASN A 31 18.67 -7.55 1.15
C ASN A 31 17.69 -6.75 1.99
N ILE A 32 16.53 -6.37 1.42
CA ILE A 32 15.40 -5.78 2.16
C ILE A 32 14.72 -6.91 2.91
N THR A 33 14.72 -6.82 4.24
CA THR A 33 14.25 -7.88 5.15
C THR A 33 12.85 -7.63 5.67
N ASP A 34 12.37 -6.39 5.64
CA ASP A 34 11.02 -6.02 5.98
C ASP A 34 10.57 -4.81 5.14
N PRO A 35 9.45 -4.91 4.42
CA PRO A 35 8.57 -6.08 4.30
C PRO A 35 9.18 -7.22 3.46
N VAL A 36 8.87 -8.47 3.83
CA VAL A 36 9.37 -9.67 3.13
C VAL A 36 8.64 -9.92 1.80
N ALA A 37 7.35 -9.56 1.73
CA ALA A 37 6.56 -9.76 0.51
C ALA A 37 6.87 -8.68 -0.54
N ASP A 38 6.95 -9.07 -1.80
CA ASP A 38 7.11 -8.16 -2.94
C ASP A 38 6.15 -8.55 -4.08
N PRO A 39 5.12 -7.74 -4.39
CA PRO A 39 4.74 -6.51 -3.68
C PRO A 39 4.13 -6.77 -2.28
N PHE A 40 4.42 -5.88 -1.35
CA PHE A 40 3.77 -5.83 -0.04
C PHE A 40 2.57 -4.89 -0.07
N VAL A 41 1.40 -5.33 0.43
CA VAL A 41 0.20 -4.48 0.51
C VAL A 41 0.05 -3.92 1.92
N SER A 42 0.05 -2.58 2.04
CA SER A 42 -0.16 -1.87 3.29
C SER A 42 -1.48 -1.11 3.29
N GLN A 43 -2.21 -1.17 4.40
CA GLN A 43 -3.36 -0.29 4.67
C GLN A 43 -2.97 0.93 5.52
N HIS A 44 -1.72 0.96 6.01
CA HIS A 44 -1.18 2.07 6.79
C HIS A 44 -0.30 2.93 5.90
N GLN A 45 -0.47 4.25 6.01
CA GLN A 45 0.31 5.22 5.24
C GLN A 45 1.79 5.26 5.68
N ASN A 46 2.06 5.02 6.97
CA ASN A 46 3.42 4.97 7.49
C ASN A 46 3.86 3.51 7.61
N ILE A 47 5.06 3.22 7.11
CA ILE A 47 5.67 1.89 7.20
C ILE A 47 7.15 2.00 7.56
N ASN A 48 7.61 1.10 8.42
CA ASN A 48 9.04 0.90 8.63
C ASN A 48 9.57 -0.10 7.60
N VAL A 49 10.70 0.23 6.99
CA VAL A 49 11.41 -0.66 6.06
C VAL A 49 12.78 -0.95 6.64
N SER A 50 13.15 -2.23 6.66
CA SER A 50 14.45 -2.69 7.15
C SER A 50 15.21 -3.42 6.05
N ALA A 51 16.53 -3.24 6.01
CA ALA A 51 17.43 -3.95 5.09
C ALA A 51 18.72 -4.37 5.80
N MET A 52 19.22 -5.53 5.43
CA MET A 52 20.54 -6.02 5.83
C MET A 52 21.56 -5.69 4.74
N LEU A 53 22.66 -5.02 5.11
CA LEU A 53 23.71 -4.61 4.19
C LEU A 53 25.05 -5.19 4.62
N LEU A 54 25.29 -6.46 4.28
CA LEU A 54 26.54 -7.12 4.62
C LEU A 54 27.71 -6.47 3.87
N ARG A 55 28.88 -6.37 4.50
CA ARG A 55 30.12 -5.80 3.95
C ARG A 55 30.05 -4.31 3.58
N VAL A 56 29.02 -3.59 4.09
CA VAL A 56 28.96 -2.12 4.12
C VAL A 56 29.39 -1.64 5.49
N ASN A 57 30.29 -0.65 5.56
CA ASN A 57 30.88 -0.21 6.81
C ASN A 57 30.54 1.24 7.20
N SER A 58 30.03 2.00 6.24
CA SER A 58 29.67 3.40 6.46
C SER A 58 28.31 3.72 5.85
N ARG A 59 27.56 4.57 6.55
CA ARG A 59 26.30 5.13 6.01
C ARG A 59 26.51 5.91 4.71
N SER A 60 27.68 6.54 4.52
CA SER A 60 28.03 7.25 3.28
C SER A 60 28.14 6.35 2.04
N ASP A 61 28.26 5.03 2.25
CA ASP A 61 28.31 4.02 1.19
C ASP A 61 26.96 3.47 0.80
N ILE A 62 25.89 4.03 1.39
CA ILE A 62 24.50 3.61 1.17
C ILE A 62 23.78 4.67 0.35
N THR A 63 23.01 4.21 -0.64
CA THR A 63 22.02 5.03 -1.37
C THR A 63 20.64 4.44 -1.14
N LEU A 64 19.76 5.22 -0.53
CA LEU A 64 18.36 4.88 -0.35
C LEU A 64 17.51 5.80 -1.21
N LYS A 65 16.59 5.23 -1.99
CA LYS A 65 15.60 5.99 -2.76
C LYS A 65 14.19 5.50 -2.46
N PHE A 66 13.27 6.44 -2.40
CA PHE A 66 11.84 6.19 -2.31
C PHE A 66 11.14 6.94 -3.45
N ASN A 67 10.41 6.23 -4.29
CA ASN A 67 9.77 6.77 -5.50
C ASN A 67 10.75 7.61 -6.34
N ASN A 68 11.96 7.08 -6.56
CA ASN A 68 13.09 7.72 -7.27
C ASN A 68 13.71 8.96 -6.58
N LYS A 69 13.18 9.40 -5.43
CA LYS A 69 13.75 10.50 -4.64
C LYS A 69 14.76 9.95 -3.63
N THR A 70 15.93 10.56 -3.54
CA THR A 70 16.95 10.17 -2.54
C THR A 70 16.47 10.53 -1.14
N ILE A 71 16.54 9.56 -0.23
CA ILE A 71 16.23 9.69 1.18
C ILE A 71 17.53 9.76 1.98
N SER A 72 17.67 10.80 2.79
CA SER A 72 18.81 10.98 3.70
C SER A 72 18.46 10.71 5.17
N ASN A 73 17.17 10.62 5.51
CA ASN A 73 16.74 10.36 6.88
C ASN A 73 16.46 8.87 7.09
N PHE A 74 17.53 8.09 7.33
CA PHE A 74 17.48 6.68 7.70
C PHE A 74 18.54 6.40 8.76
N THR A 75 18.44 5.31 9.50
CA THR A 75 19.46 4.81 10.41
C THR A 75 20.23 3.67 9.76
N PHE A 76 21.51 3.52 10.12
CA PHE A 76 22.34 2.40 9.74
C PHE A 76 23.29 2.08 10.88
N ASP A 77 23.26 0.84 11.34
CA ASP A 77 24.21 0.35 12.33
C ASP A 77 25.29 -0.47 11.63
N PRO A 78 26.57 0.01 11.62
CA PRO A 78 27.65 -0.68 10.96
C PRO A 78 28.09 -1.99 11.66
N VAL A 79 27.63 -2.24 12.89
CA VAL A 79 27.91 -3.46 13.65
C VAL A 79 26.91 -4.55 13.26
N THR A 80 25.63 -4.27 13.40
CA THR A 80 24.54 -5.20 13.06
C THR A 80 24.26 -5.28 11.56
N LYS A 81 24.79 -4.32 10.78
CA LYS A 81 24.53 -4.16 9.34
C LYS A 81 23.09 -3.86 8.99
N LEU A 82 22.29 -3.41 9.94
CA LEU A 82 20.89 -3.12 9.80
C LEU A 82 20.68 -1.66 9.36
N LEU A 83 19.94 -1.46 8.31
CA LEU A 83 19.35 -0.20 7.90
C LEU A 83 17.87 -0.19 8.27
N GLU A 84 17.38 0.93 8.80
CA GLU A 84 15.97 1.16 9.07
C GLU A 84 15.55 2.54 8.60
N VAL A 85 14.36 2.63 8.01
CA VAL A 85 13.75 3.87 7.56
C VAL A 85 12.25 3.82 7.74
N ASN A 86 11.67 4.92 8.21
CA ASN A 86 10.23 5.11 8.24
C ASN A 86 9.82 5.92 7.01
N LEU A 87 8.89 5.37 6.21
CA LEU A 87 8.42 5.94 4.96
C LEU A 87 6.94 6.31 5.05
N ASN A 88 6.59 7.45 4.47
CA ASN A 88 5.21 7.89 4.31
C ASN A 88 4.77 7.56 2.86
N LEU A 89 3.90 6.56 2.72
CA LEU A 89 3.47 6.02 1.43
C LEU A 89 2.53 6.98 0.70
N GLU A 90 2.69 7.05 -0.61
CA GLU A 90 1.72 7.66 -1.52
C GLU A 90 0.66 6.60 -1.92
N PRO A 91 -0.60 6.98 -2.18
CA PRO A 91 -1.61 6.03 -2.64
C PRO A 91 -1.15 5.26 -3.89
N GLY A 92 -1.35 3.95 -3.89
CA GLY A 92 -0.90 3.05 -4.95
C GLY A 92 0.52 2.53 -4.74
N LYS A 93 1.27 2.32 -5.83
CA LYS A 93 2.59 1.67 -5.79
C LYS A 93 3.69 2.63 -5.39
N ASN A 94 4.49 2.21 -4.42
CA ASN A 94 5.67 2.88 -3.91
C ASN A 94 6.88 1.98 -4.11
N ASN A 95 7.97 2.52 -4.64
CA ASN A 95 9.20 1.78 -4.87
C ASN A 95 10.25 2.18 -3.84
N VAL A 96 10.83 1.21 -3.17
CA VAL A 96 11.97 1.39 -2.26
C VAL A 96 13.19 0.74 -2.91
N PHE A 97 14.26 1.50 -3.05
CA PHE A 97 15.53 1.07 -3.62
C PHE A 97 16.63 1.28 -2.59
N VAL A 98 17.38 0.23 -2.28
CA VAL A 98 18.53 0.27 -1.38
C VAL A 98 19.75 -0.22 -2.15
N LYS A 99 20.85 0.54 -2.10
CA LYS A 99 22.14 0.17 -2.68
C LYS A 99 23.24 0.37 -1.66
N GLY A 100 24.12 -0.62 -1.54
CA GLY A 100 25.36 -0.55 -0.79
C GLY A 100 26.58 -0.63 -1.72
N LYS A 101 27.68 0.00 -1.35
CA LYS A 101 28.97 -0.11 -2.04
C LYS A 101 30.11 -0.32 -1.07
N ASN A 102 31.22 -0.90 -1.55
CA ASN A 102 32.52 -0.95 -0.90
C ASN A 102 33.64 -0.94 -1.96
N ASN A 103 34.90 -1.13 -1.56
CA ASN A 103 36.03 -1.12 -2.48
C ASN A 103 36.03 -2.29 -3.48
N PHE A 104 35.18 -3.31 -3.29
CA PHE A 104 35.11 -4.52 -4.11
C PHE A 104 33.93 -4.54 -5.04
N GLY A 105 33.00 -3.55 -4.93
CA GLY A 105 31.82 -3.43 -5.78
C GLY A 105 30.62 -2.83 -5.11
N SER A 106 29.46 -3.08 -5.68
CA SER A 106 28.17 -2.64 -5.14
C SER A 106 27.09 -3.68 -5.40
N ASP A 107 26.09 -3.70 -4.54
CA ASP A 107 24.88 -4.50 -4.67
C ASP A 107 23.66 -3.66 -4.33
N GLN A 108 22.48 -4.10 -4.77
CA GLN A 108 21.23 -3.36 -4.58
C GLN A 108 20.03 -4.29 -4.49
N ASP A 109 19.04 -3.84 -3.76
CA ASP A 109 17.74 -4.51 -3.68
C ASP A 109 16.59 -3.52 -3.83
N VAL A 110 15.42 -4.00 -4.29
CA VAL A 110 14.24 -3.20 -4.56
C VAL A 110 13.01 -3.94 -4.06
N THR A 111 12.10 -3.23 -3.41
CA THR A 111 10.77 -3.75 -3.08
C THR A 111 9.68 -2.78 -3.49
N VAL A 112 8.51 -3.33 -3.81
CA VAL A 112 7.31 -2.57 -4.13
C VAL A 112 6.32 -2.66 -2.97
N ILE A 113 5.88 -1.51 -2.47
CA ILE A 113 4.87 -1.40 -1.42
C ILE A 113 3.63 -0.77 -2.04
N GLU A 114 2.52 -1.49 -2.09
CA GLU A 114 1.24 -0.98 -2.57
C GLU A 114 0.42 -0.46 -1.38
N PHE A 115 0.28 0.86 -1.28
CA PHE A 115 -0.56 1.47 -0.26
C PHE A 115 -2.00 1.53 -0.76
N GLN A 116 -2.84 0.73 -0.14
CA GLN A 116 -4.28 0.73 -0.31
C GLN A 116 -4.89 1.48 0.87
N GLN A 117 -5.15 2.79 0.68
CA GLN A 117 -5.83 3.56 1.70
C GLN A 117 -7.14 2.86 2.05
N ALA A 118 -7.32 2.52 3.34
CA ALA A 118 -8.59 2.00 3.82
C ALA A 118 -9.68 3.00 3.44
N GLN A 119 -10.58 2.61 2.54
CA GLN A 119 -11.76 3.40 2.29
C GLN A 119 -12.50 3.52 3.62
N LEU A 120 -12.64 4.74 4.12
CA LEU A 120 -13.59 5.02 5.21
C LEU A 120 -14.97 4.72 4.64
N LEU A 121 -15.40 3.47 4.83
CA LEU A 121 -16.74 3.04 4.48
C LEU A 121 -17.67 3.77 5.43
N SER A 122 -18.48 4.68 4.87
CA SER A 122 -19.59 5.33 5.59
C SER A 122 -20.90 4.70 5.15
N PRO A 123 -21.90 4.61 6.02
CA PRO A 123 -23.22 4.17 5.62
C PRO A 123 -23.75 4.96 4.42
N PRO A 124 -24.65 4.41 3.61
CA PRO A 124 -25.31 5.14 2.56
C PRO A 124 -26.01 6.39 3.10
N ILE A 125 -25.95 7.47 2.34
CA ILE A 125 -26.69 8.72 2.62
C ILE A 125 -27.57 9.02 1.43
N ILE A 126 -28.87 9.07 1.63
CA ILE A 126 -29.86 9.36 0.60
C ILE A 126 -30.44 10.76 0.86
N ASP A 127 -30.44 11.59 -0.19
CA ASP A 127 -31.03 12.91 -0.16
C ASP A 127 -31.92 13.12 -1.40
N ILE A 128 -33.22 13.36 -1.17
CA ILE A 128 -34.19 13.66 -2.25
C ILE A 128 -34.16 15.17 -2.45
N THR A 129 -33.64 15.62 -3.59
CA THR A 129 -33.55 17.05 -3.92
C THR A 129 -34.74 17.58 -4.69
N TYR A 130 -35.60 16.70 -5.22
CA TYR A 130 -36.89 17.07 -5.81
C TYR A 130 -37.87 15.88 -5.74
N PRO A 131 -39.11 16.10 -5.26
CA PRO A 131 -39.56 17.32 -4.54
C PRO A 131 -38.82 17.49 -3.21
N GLN A 132 -38.66 18.75 -2.75
CA GLN A 132 -37.93 19.05 -1.51
C GLN A 132 -38.79 18.88 -0.25
N GLU A 133 -40.11 19.01 -0.41
CA GLU A 133 -41.00 18.86 0.70
C GLU A 133 -41.33 17.40 0.99
N ASN A 134 -41.39 17.02 2.26
CA ASN A 134 -41.77 15.68 2.70
C ASN A 134 -43.19 15.31 2.30
N THR A 135 -44.06 16.31 2.04
CA THR A 135 -45.40 16.15 1.50
C THR A 135 -45.56 17.10 0.32
N PHE A 136 -45.58 16.53 -0.87
CA PHE A 136 -45.67 17.28 -2.12
C PHE A 136 -47.01 16.98 -2.80
N SER A 137 -47.75 18.03 -3.18
CA SER A 137 -49.04 17.93 -3.87
C SER A 137 -48.90 18.28 -5.33
N THR A 138 -49.46 17.46 -6.22
CA THR A 138 -49.44 17.70 -7.65
C THR A 138 -50.74 17.20 -8.30
N SER A 139 -51.15 17.87 -9.36
CA SER A 139 -52.24 17.42 -10.25
C SER A 139 -51.71 16.52 -11.40
N ASN A 140 -50.39 16.45 -11.59
CA ASN A 140 -49.78 15.62 -12.61
C ASN A 140 -49.68 14.18 -12.09
N ASN A 141 -50.13 13.24 -12.91
CA ASN A 141 -50.00 11.81 -12.63
C ASN A 141 -48.60 11.25 -12.93
N LEU A 142 -47.72 12.00 -13.58
CA LEU A 142 -46.33 11.64 -13.86
C LEU A 142 -45.38 12.60 -13.12
N LEU A 143 -44.48 12.06 -12.28
CA LEU A 143 -43.55 12.83 -11.48
C LEU A 143 -42.14 12.29 -11.65
N SER A 144 -41.18 13.18 -11.87
CA SER A 144 -39.74 12.83 -11.84
C SER A 144 -39.16 13.19 -10.49
N ILE A 145 -38.75 12.20 -9.73
CA ILE A 145 -38.06 12.34 -8.42
C ILE A 145 -36.56 12.27 -8.64
N ARG A 146 -35.82 13.16 -7.99
CA ARG A 146 -34.36 13.27 -8.15
C ARG A 146 -33.69 13.44 -6.81
N GLY A 147 -32.41 13.05 -6.76
CA GLY A 147 -31.61 13.22 -5.56
C GLY A 147 -30.21 12.63 -5.70
N THR A 148 -29.59 12.44 -4.55
CA THR A 148 -28.25 11.84 -4.46
C THR A 148 -28.26 10.63 -3.54
N ILE A 149 -27.38 9.67 -3.84
CA ILE A 149 -27.07 8.53 -2.98
C ILE A 149 -25.55 8.48 -2.86
N LYS A 150 -25.02 8.76 -1.68
CA LYS A 150 -23.60 8.75 -1.39
C LYS A 150 -23.16 7.41 -0.80
N HIS A 151 -21.88 7.06 -0.93
CA HIS A 151 -21.25 5.86 -0.37
C HIS A 151 -21.82 4.54 -0.91
N VAL A 152 -22.35 4.56 -2.12
CA VAL A 152 -22.83 3.39 -2.87
C VAL A 152 -22.13 3.38 -4.21
N ASP A 153 -21.36 2.33 -4.46
CA ASP A 153 -20.44 2.20 -5.61
C ASP A 153 -21.02 1.35 -6.76
N LYS A 154 -22.15 0.67 -6.51
CA LYS A 154 -22.80 -0.19 -7.49
C LYS A 154 -24.26 0.18 -7.68
N TYR A 155 -24.72 0.19 -8.93
CA TYR A 155 -26.10 0.48 -9.31
C TYR A 155 -27.10 -0.46 -8.62
N GLU A 156 -26.80 -1.76 -8.58
CA GLU A 156 -27.66 -2.79 -7.98
C GLU A 156 -27.87 -2.69 -6.48
N ASN A 157 -27.05 -1.88 -5.80
CA ASN A 157 -27.12 -1.65 -4.38
C ASN A 157 -28.12 -0.53 -3.98
N ALA A 158 -28.87 0.00 -4.94
CA ALA A 158 -29.92 1.00 -4.70
C ALA A 158 -31.20 0.61 -5.43
N THR A 159 -32.34 0.76 -4.76
CA THR A 159 -33.67 0.46 -5.31
C THR A 159 -34.68 1.48 -4.84
N ALA A 160 -35.51 1.94 -5.77
CA ALA A 160 -36.63 2.83 -5.45
C ALA A 160 -37.96 2.08 -5.51
N TYR A 161 -38.88 2.48 -4.67
CA TYR A 161 -40.23 1.90 -4.54
C TYR A 161 -41.27 2.99 -4.60
N LEU A 162 -42.38 2.74 -5.33
CA LEU A 162 -43.59 3.52 -5.25
C LEU A 162 -44.69 2.63 -4.69
N ASN A 163 -45.33 3.03 -3.60
CA ASN A 163 -46.39 2.26 -2.94
C ASN A 163 -45.96 0.79 -2.67
N ASN A 164 -44.71 0.61 -2.19
CA ASN A 164 -44.05 -0.69 -1.95
C ASN A 164 -43.78 -1.55 -3.19
N VAL A 165 -43.99 -1.03 -4.41
CA VAL A 165 -43.63 -1.72 -5.65
C VAL A 165 -42.33 -1.16 -6.20
N ALA A 166 -41.37 -2.02 -6.48
CA ALA A 166 -40.08 -1.60 -7.05
C ALA A 166 -40.25 -0.90 -8.40
N SER A 167 -39.68 0.29 -8.55
CA SER A 167 -39.75 1.08 -9.77
C SER A 167 -38.75 0.57 -10.81
N ARG A 168 -39.25 0.30 -12.02
CA ARG A 168 -38.42 -0.08 -13.17
C ARG A 168 -37.77 1.12 -13.86
N GLN A 169 -38.18 2.33 -13.54
CA GLN A 169 -37.66 3.58 -14.13
C GLN A 169 -36.76 4.34 -13.15
N PHE A 170 -36.13 3.61 -12.24
CA PHE A 170 -35.10 4.12 -11.35
C PHE A 170 -33.74 4.06 -12.04
N LEU A 171 -33.07 5.21 -12.14
CA LEU A 171 -31.73 5.37 -12.69
C LEU A 171 -30.84 5.94 -11.61
N PHE A 172 -29.76 5.24 -11.29
CA PHE A 172 -28.74 5.68 -10.34
C PHE A 172 -27.37 5.60 -11.01
N ASN A 173 -26.56 6.63 -10.88
CA ASN A 173 -25.18 6.63 -11.36
C ASN A 173 -24.22 6.75 -10.16
N PRO A 174 -23.51 5.68 -9.79
CA PRO A 174 -22.59 5.68 -8.64
C PRO A 174 -21.44 6.70 -8.76
N MET A 175 -20.97 6.98 -9.98
CA MET A 175 -19.85 7.94 -10.17
C MET A 175 -20.27 9.38 -9.91
N SER A 176 -21.47 9.79 -10.39
CA SER A 176 -22.02 11.13 -10.13
C SER A 176 -22.83 11.21 -8.84
N GLN A 177 -23.12 10.04 -8.23
CA GLN A 177 -23.96 9.88 -7.04
C GLN A 177 -25.40 10.38 -7.22
N ASN A 178 -25.84 10.69 -8.45
CA ASN A 178 -27.17 11.18 -8.75
C ASN A 178 -28.12 10.04 -9.08
N PHE A 179 -29.36 10.19 -8.64
CA PHE A 179 -30.43 9.33 -9.09
C PHE A 179 -31.59 10.13 -9.69
N GLN A 180 -32.36 9.47 -10.54
CA GLN A 180 -33.63 9.93 -11.07
C GLN A 180 -34.59 8.75 -11.13
N CYS A 181 -35.82 8.98 -10.70
CA CYS A 181 -36.90 8.00 -10.84
C CYS A 181 -38.13 8.66 -11.44
N GLN A 182 -38.66 8.14 -12.52
CA GLN A 182 -39.95 8.57 -13.06
C GLN A 182 -41.02 7.66 -12.50
N VAL A 183 -42.02 8.24 -11.84
CA VAL A 183 -43.14 7.52 -11.19
C VAL A 183 -44.45 7.94 -11.74
N GLN A 184 -45.38 6.98 -11.91
CA GLN A 184 -46.77 7.24 -12.24
C GLN A 184 -47.61 7.17 -10.97
N LEU A 185 -48.16 8.30 -10.58
CA LEU A 185 -48.96 8.47 -9.35
C LEU A 185 -50.38 7.96 -9.57
N LEU A 186 -50.94 7.36 -8.51
CA LEU A 186 -52.37 7.06 -8.41
C LEU A 186 -53.10 8.22 -7.75
N PRO A 187 -54.40 8.38 -8.01
CA PRO A 187 -55.19 9.35 -7.23
C PRO A 187 -55.12 9.09 -5.72
N GLY A 188 -54.89 10.13 -4.94
CA GLY A 188 -54.73 10.03 -3.50
C GLY A 188 -53.27 10.01 -3.04
N ILE A 189 -52.99 9.37 -1.92
CA ILE A 189 -51.66 9.34 -1.29
C ILE A 189 -50.79 8.30 -1.98
N ASN A 190 -49.61 8.74 -2.40
CA ASN A 190 -48.55 7.87 -2.94
C ASN A 190 -47.32 8.01 -2.04
N THR A 191 -46.67 6.89 -1.72
CA THR A 191 -45.44 6.85 -0.92
C THR A 191 -44.30 6.42 -1.79
N PHE A 192 -43.29 7.28 -1.90
CA PHE A 192 -42.03 6.96 -2.57
C PHE A 192 -40.94 6.68 -1.54
N ASN A 193 -40.20 5.60 -1.72
CA ASN A 193 -39.14 5.18 -0.82
C ASN A 193 -37.91 4.75 -1.65
N ILE A 194 -36.71 5.03 -1.13
CA ILE A 194 -35.44 4.53 -1.68
C ILE A 194 -34.72 3.74 -0.59
N GLN A 195 -34.19 2.61 -0.97
CA GLN A 195 -33.29 1.81 -0.15
C GLN A 195 -31.93 1.72 -0.85
N ALA A 196 -30.88 1.88 -0.08
CA ALA A 196 -29.51 1.71 -0.57
C ALA A 196 -28.68 1.04 0.52
N TYR A 197 -27.71 0.23 0.12
CA TYR A 197 -26.83 -0.48 1.03
C TYR A 197 -25.40 -0.52 0.47
N ASN A 198 -24.45 -0.71 1.34
CA ASN A 198 -23.06 -1.01 1.04
C ASN A 198 -22.54 -2.11 1.99
N SER A 199 -21.24 -2.35 2.03
CA SER A 199 -20.66 -3.44 2.85
C SER A 199 -20.79 -3.25 4.37
N ILE A 200 -21.23 -2.09 4.84
CA ILE A 200 -21.40 -1.77 6.28
C ILE A 200 -22.82 -1.42 6.69
N GLY A 201 -23.79 -1.39 5.78
CA GLY A 201 -25.22 -1.13 6.06
C GLY A 201 -25.98 -0.55 4.89
#